data_bc881625544b12bbd5feffc6f8dfa4a2
#
_entry.id   bc881625544b12bbd5feffc6f8dfa4a2
#
_cell.length_a   1.000
_cell.length_b   1.000
_cell.length_c   1.000
_cell.angle_alpha   90.00
_cell.angle_beta   90.00
_cell.angle_gamma   90.00
#
_symmetry.space_group_name_H-M   'P 1'
#
loop_
_entity.id
_entity.type
_entity.pdbx_description
1 polymer ?
#
loop_
_entity_poly.entity_id
_entity_poly.type
_entity_poly.pdbx_seq_one_letter_code
_entity_poly.pdbx_strand_id
1 'polypeptide(L)'
;HTASLLHDDVVDESDMRRGRATANSEFGNAASVLVGDFIYTRAFQLVAQLESLKILGIMADATNVLAEGEVQQLMNVNDPETSEANYMRVIYSKTARLFEVAGQAAAIVAGGTEAQEKALQDYGRYLGTAFQLVDDVLDYSANAQALGKNVGDDLAEGKPTLPLLHAMRHGNAQQAALIREAIEQGGKREDIDEVLAIMAEHKSLDYAMNRAKEEAQKAVDAIAMLPDSDYKKALISLAYLSVDRNY
;
A
#
# COMPACT_ATOMS: atom_id res chain seq x y z
N HIS A 1 3.70 9.73 -7.06
CA HIS A 1 2.83 8.55 -7.15
C HIS A 1 2.64 8.05 -8.59
N THR A 2 2.19 8.90 -9.56
CA THR A 2 2.01 8.44 -10.96
C THR A 2 3.30 7.89 -11.55
N ALA A 3 4.45 8.48 -11.25
CA ALA A 3 5.74 7.99 -11.69
C ALA A 3 6.05 6.59 -11.13
N SER A 4 5.81 6.38 -9.82
CA SER A 4 6.02 5.07 -9.20
C SER A 4 5.12 4.00 -9.82
N LEU A 5 3.85 4.31 -10.11
CA LEU A 5 2.97 3.35 -10.78
C LEU A 5 3.49 2.90 -12.15
N LEU A 6 4.09 3.83 -12.94
CA LEU A 6 4.66 3.48 -14.25
C LEU A 6 5.90 2.58 -14.13
N HIS A 7 6.67 2.73 -13.04
CA HIS A 7 7.81 1.87 -12.74
C HIS A 7 7.35 0.52 -12.18
N ASP A 8 6.40 0.54 -11.24
CA ASP A 8 5.85 -0.66 -10.61
C ASP A 8 5.23 -1.61 -11.64
N ASP A 9 4.46 -1.08 -12.60
CA ASP A 9 3.87 -1.89 -13.66
C ASP A 9 4.92 -2.65 -14.49
N VAL A 10 6.13 -2.08 -14.65
CA VAL A 10 7.25 -2.76 -15.32
C VAL A 10 7.91 -3.79 -14.40
N VAL A 11 8.10 -3.47 -13.13
CA VAL A 11 8.75 -4.35 -12.13
C VAL A 11 7.86 -5.57 -11.83
N ASP A 12 6.54 -5.34 -11.67
CA ASP A 12 5.56 -6.38 -11.40
C ASP A 12 5.09 -7.12 -12.68
N GLU A 13 5.63 -6.76 -13.86
CA GLU A 13 5.22 -7.30 -15.18
C GLU A 13 3.70 -7.25 -15.40
N SER A 14 3.06 -6.20 -14.91
CA SER A 14 1.60 -6.04 -14.93
C SER A 14 1.10 -5.64 -16.31
N ASP A 15 0.10 -6.37 -16.84
CA ASP A 15 -0.54 -6.06 -18.13
C ASP A 15 -1.75 -5.14 -17.99
N MET A 16 -2.38 -5.12 -16.81
CA MET A 16 -3.63 -4.42 -16.55
C MET A 16 -3.57 -3.60 -15.27
N ARG A 17 -4.16 -2.40 -15.30
CA ARG A 17 -4.36 -1.54 -14.13
C ARG A 17 -5.72 -0.85 -14.22
N ARG A 18 -6.57 -1.04 -13.21
CA ARG A 18 -7.91 -0.44 -13.14
C ARG A 18 -8.74 -0.74 -14.39
N GLY A 19 -8.69 -1.97 -14.88
CA GLY A 19 -9.44 -2.42 -16.04
C GLY A 19 -8.95 -1.90 -17.40
N ARG A 20 -7.73 -1.32 -17.44
CA ARG A 20 -7.09 -0.85 -18.69
C ARG A 20 -5.70 -1.45 -18.83
N ALA A 21 -5.22 -1.57 -20.06
CA ALA A 21 -3.85 -1.95 -20.32
C ALA A 21 -2.88 -0.94 -19.66
N THR A 22 -1.77 -1.47 -19.10
CA THR A 22 -0.70 -0.67 -18.52
C THR A 22 0.12 0.03 -19.60
N ALA A 23 0.85 1.08 -19.22
CA ALA A 23 1.69 1.81 -20.18
C ALA A 23 2.81 0.94 -20.76
N ASN A 24 3.40 0.04 -19.95
CA ASN A 24 4.42 -0.90 -20.44
C ASN A 24 3.83 -1.91 -21.42
N SER A 25 2.60 -2.38 -21.22
CA SER A 25 1.91 -3.28 -22.15
C SER A 25 1.58 -2.62 -23.49
N GLU A 26 1.17 -1.33 -23.50
CA GLU A 26 0.84 -0.60 -24.73
C GLU A 26 2.06 0.00 -25.46
N PHE A 27 3.03 0.55 -24.73
CA PHE A 27 4.14 1.34 -25.28
C PHE A 27 5.52 0.71 -25.06
N GLY A 28 5.58 -0.41 -24.33
CA GLY A 28 6.80 -1.10 -23.95
C GLY A 28 7.49 -0.55 -22.71
N ASN A 29 8.29 -1.41 -22.05
CA ASN A 29 8.96 -1.12 -20.78
C ASN A 29 9.81 0.16 -20.81
N ALA A 30 10.59 0.36 -21.90
CA ALA A 30 11.46 1.51 -22.01
C ALA A 30 10.69 2.84 -22.00
N ALA A 31 9.54 2.91 -22.69
CA ALA A 31 8.70 4.10 -22.70
C ALA A 31 8.08 4.37 -21.31
N SER A 32 7.58 3.32 -20.62
CA SER A 32 7.01 3.44 -19.29
C SER A 32 8.05 3.96 -18.28
N VAL A 33 9.25 3.38 -18.27
CA VAL A 33 10.34 3.80 -17.38
C VAL A 33 10.75 5.25 -17.64
N LEU A 34 11.02 5.64 -18.90
CA LEU A 34 11.46 7.00 -19.23
C LEU A 34 10.40 8.07 -18.96
N VAL A 35 9.12 7.75 -19.18
CA VAL A 35 8.02 8.67 -18.83
C VAL A 35 7.88 8.77 -17.31
N GLY A 36 8.05 7.68 -16.58
CA GLY A 36 8.12 7.68 -15.13
C GLY A 36 9.24 8.59 -14.60
N ASP A 37 10.45 8.47 -15.14
CA ASP A 37 11.60 9.33 -14.81
C ASP A 37 11.31 10.81 -15.10
N PHE A 38 10.70 11.11 -16.24
CA PHE A 38 10.30 12.48 -16.59
C PHE A 38 9.31 13.04 -15.56
N ILE A 39 8.27 12.30 -15.20
CA ILE A 39 7.26 12.74 -14.23
C ILE A 39 7.90 12.92 -12.85
N TYR A 40 8.78 11.99 -12.45
CA TYR A 40 9.50 12.04 -11.19
C TYR A 40 10.38 13.30 -11.09
N THR A 41 11.22 13.52 -12.09
CA THR A 41 12.10 14.69 -12.13
C THR A 41 11.30 16.00 -12.20
N ARG A 42 10.19 16.02 -12.94
CA ARG A 42 9.28 17.16 -13.00
C ARG A 42 8.63 17.47 -11.65
N ALA A 43 8.26 16.44 -10.90
CA ALA A 43 7.73 16.62 -9.53
C ALA A 43 8.75 17.32 -8.63
N PHE A 44 10.02 16.94 -8.65
CA PHE A 44 11.09 17.60 -7.90
C PHE A 44 11.32 19.04 -8.36
N GLN A 45 11.24 19.33 -9.65
CA GLN A 45 11.31 20.73 -10.14
C GLN A 45 10.17 21.59 -9.56
N LEU A 46 8.94 21.05 -9.45
CA LEU A 46 7.81 21.76 -8.86
C LEU A 46 7.99 21.97 -7.35
N VAL A 47 8.48 20.95 -6.64
CA VAL A 47 8.78 21.06 -5.20
C VAL A 47 9.87 22.10 -4.95
N ALA A 48 10.91 22.15 -5.78
CA ALA A 48 12.00 23.13 -5.66
C ALA A 48 11.49 24.59 -5.81
N GLN A 49 10.44 24.83 -6.61
CA GLN A 49 9.82 26.15 -6.76
C GLN A 49 9.14 26.67 -5.50
N LEU A 50 8.89 25.80 -4.51
CA LEU A 50 8.36 26.22 -3.20
C LEU A 50 9.41 26.91 -2.32
N GLU A 51 10.69 26.90 -2.75
CA GLU A 51 11.82 27.48 -2.02
C GLU A 51 11.92 27.03 -0.55
N SER A 52 11.40 25.83 -0.26
CA SER A 52 11.40 25.23 1.08
C SER A 52 12.34 24.02 1.10
N LEU A 53 13.54 24.22 1.67
CA LEU A 53 14.49 23.12 1.89
C LEU A 53 13.90 22.03 2.79
N LYS A 54 13.03 22.40 3.72
CA LYS A 54 12.34 21.43 4.60
C LYS A 54 11.46 20.49 3.78
N ILE A 55 10.61 21.02 2.89
CA ILE A 55 9.73 20.20 2.04
C ILE A 55 10.56 19.38 1.06
N LEU A 56 11.57 19.97 0.45
CA LEU A 56 12.46 19.25 -0.48
C LEU A 56 13.15 18.09 0.22
N GLY A 57 13.66 18.28 1.45
CA GLY A 57 14.29 17.23 2.25
C GLY A 57 13.30 16.10 2.57
N ILE A 58 12.10 16.43 3.06
CA ILE A 58 11.04 15.45 3.37
C ILE A 58 10.67 14.63 2.13
N MET A 59 10.55 15.26 0.96
CA MET A 59 10.26 14.57 -0.30
C MET A 59 11.42 13.68 -0.74
N ALA A 60 12.67 14.14 -0.62
CA ALA A 60 13.84 13.34 -0.95
C ALA A 60 13.95 12.09 -0.06
N ASP A 61 13.77 12.26 1.26
CA ASP A 61 13.77 11.15 2.21
C ASP A 61 12.63 10.16 1.91
N ALA A 62 11.43 10.66 1.58
CA ALA A 62 10.30 9.81 1.29
C ALA A 62 10.50 8.98 0.01
N THR A 63 11.06 9.57 -1.02
CA THR A 63 11.35 8.84 -2.27
C THR A 63 12.46 7.83 -2.10
N ASN A 64 13.44 8.09 -1.24
CA ASN A 64 14.45 7.11 -0.87
C ASN A 64 13.83 5.93 -0.10
N VAL A 65 13.00 6.22 0.92
CA VAL A 65 12.29 5.19 1.69
C VAL A 65 11.38 4.35 0.79
N LEU A 66 10.71 4.96 -0.20
CA LEU A 66 9.90 4.24 -1.18
C LEU A 66 10.78 3.28 -2.00
N ALA A 67 11.90 3.73 -2.53
CA ALA A 67 12.83 2.89 -3.28
C ALA A 67 13.38 1.73 -2.43
N GLU A 68 13.74 1.99 -1.17
CA GLU A 68 14.14 0.95 -0.21
C GLU A 68 12.99 -0.06 0.03
N GLY A 69 11.75 0.42 0.10
CA GLY A 69 10.56 -0.42 0.28
C GLY A 69 10.31 -1.35 -0.91
N GLU A 70 10.51 -0.86 -2.14
CA GLU A 70 10.42 -1.70 -3.35
C GLU A 70 11.48 -2.80 -3.36
N VAL A 71 12.73 -2.45 -3.05
CA VAL A 71 13.82 -3.44 -2.94
C VAL A 71 13.52 -4.46 -1.83
N GLN A 72 13.03 -3.99 -0.67
CA GLN A 72 12.67 -4.88 0.43
C GLN A 72 11.51 -5.83 0.05
N GLN A 73 10.51 -5.33 -0.70
CA GLN A 73 9.43 -6.18 -1.20
C GLN A 73 9.97 -7.26 -2.13
N LEU A 74 10.84 -6.91 -3.08
CA LEU A 74 11.47 -7.89 -3.97
C LEU A 74 12.27 -8.96 -3.19
N MET A 75 12.94 -8.57 -2.11
CA MET A 75 13.64 -9.52 -1.23
C MET A 75 12.71 -10.43 -0.45
N ASN A 76 11.47 -9.99 -0.17
CA ASN A 76 10.47 -10.76 0.55
C ASN A 76 9.59 -11.62 -0.36
N VAL A 77 9.65 -11.43 -1.68
CA VAL A 77 8.95 -12.28 -2.65
C VAL A 77 9.41 -13.72 -2.46
N ASN A 78 8.46 -14.65 -2.41
CA ASN A 78 8.66 -16.08 -2.18
C ASN A 78 9.31 -16.41 -0.80
N ASP A 79 9.28 -15.47 0.17
CA ASP A 79 9.79 -15.70 1.53
C ASP A 79 8.64 -15.92 2.54
N PRO A 80 8.29 -17.19 2.87
CA PRO A 80 7.25 -17.50 3.84
C PRO A 80 7.64 -17.18 5.29
N GLU A 81 8.94 -16.89 5.56
CA GLU A 81 9.42 -16.50 6.89
C GLU A 81 9.19 -15.01 7.18
N THR A 82 8.68 -14.27 6.21
CA THR A 82 8.33 -12.85 6.41
C THR A 82 7.45 -12.67 7.64
N SER A 83 7.93 -11.83 8.57
CA SER A 83 7.17 -11.50 9.77
C SER A 83 6.13 -10.42 9.49
N GLU A 84 5.05 -10.38 10.31
CA GLU A 84 4.08 -9.28 10.25
C GLU A 84 4.77 -7.90 10.40
N ALA A 85 5.79 -7.80 11.26
CA ALA A 85 6.56 -6.57 11.45
C ALA A 85 7.31 -6.16 10.17
N ASN A 86 7.88 -7.13 9.43
CA ASN A 86 8.52 -6.86 8.14
C ASN A 86 7.49 -6.46 7.08
N TYR A 87 6.37 -7.17 7.00
CA TYR A 87 5.25 -6.80 6.13
C TYR A 87 4.78 -5.36 6.41
N MET A 88 4.52 -4.99 7.67
CA MET A 88 4.11 -3.63 8.05
C MET A 88 5.16 -2.58 7.67
N ARG A 89 6.44 -2.92 7.72
CA ARG A 89 7.52 -2.03 7.26
C ARG A 89 7.48 -1.82 5.75
N VAL A 90 7.25 -2.88 4.97
CA VAL A 90 7.14 -2.79 3.52
C VAL A 90 5.98 -1.90 3.11
N ILE A 91 4.77 -2.14 3.65
CA ILE A 91 3.60 -1.32 3.30
C ILE A 91 3.73 0.14 3.75
N TYR A 92 4.42 0.38 4.88
CA TYR A 92 4.77 1.74 5.28
C TYR A 92 5.68 2.40 4.23
N SER A 93 6.77 1.75 3.86
CA SER A 93 7.77 2.33 2.96
C SER A 93 7.21 2.53 1.55
N LYS A 94 6.53 1.53 1.00
CA LYS A 94 5.99 1.56 -0.37
C LYS A 94 4.77 2.49 -0.51
N THR A 95 3.89 2.52 0.47
CA THR A 95 2.59 3.20 0.35
C THR A 95 2.40 4.31 1.37
N ALA A 96 2.46 4.02 2.67
CA ALA A 96 2.06 4.97 3.70
C ALA A 96 2.98 6.20 3.77
N ARG A 97 4.26 6.06 3.44
CA ARG A 97 5.24 7.16 3.48
C ARG A 97 4.86 8.34 2.57
N LEU A 98 4.31 8.10 1.39
CA LEU A 98 3.86 9.20 0.51
C LEU A 98 2.59 9.89 1.04
N PHE A 99 1.66 9.16 1.66
CA PHE A 99 0.53 9.76 2.36
C PHE A 99 0.98 10.62 3.55
N GLU A 100 1.93 10.12 4.32
CA GLU A 100 2.56 10.84 5.44
C GLU A 100 3.14 12.18 4.99
N VAL A 101 3.93 12.16 3.92
CA VAL A 101 4.55 13.39 3.38
C VAL A 101 3.51 14.35 2.81
N ALA A 102 2.46 13.86 2.17
CA ALA A 102 1.40 14.70 1.65
C ALA A 102 0.73 15.51 2.78
N GLY A 103 0.41 14.86 3.91
CA GLY A 103 -0.15 15.53 5.08
C GLY A 103 0.84 16.52 5.72
N GLN A 104 2.08 16.08 5.90
CA GLN A 104 3.14 16.91 6.49
C GLN A 104 3.44 18.16 5.65
N ALA A 105 3.63 17.99 4.33
CA ALA A 105 3.93 19.09 3.43
C ALA A 105 2.78 20.09 3.34
N ALA A 106 1.52 19.62 3.36
CA ALA A 106 0.36 20.49 3.38
C ALA A 106 0.34 21.40 4.62
N ALA A 107 0.65 20.86 5.81
CA ALA A 107 0.77 21.66 7.03
C ALA A 107 1.89 22.71 6.94
N ILE A 108 3.05 22.35 6.40
CA ILE A 108 4.18 23.28 6.25
C ILE A 108 3.82 24.41 5.29
N VAL A 109 3.24 24.11 4.13
CA VAL A 109 2.81 25.12 3.14
C VAL A 109 1.75 26.06 3.70
N ALA A 110 0.86 25.55 4.55
CA ALA A 110 -0.17 26.34 5.22
C ALA A 110 0.36 27.18 6.39
N GLY A 111 1.65 27.12 6.73
CA GLY A 111 2.21 27.81 7.88
C GLY A 111 1.73 27.26 9.23
N GLY A 112 1.38 25.99 9.27
CA GLY A 112 0.93 25.30 10.48
C GLY A 112 1.99 25.23 11.57
N THR A 113 1.55 25.07 12.82
CA THR A 113 2.43 24.82 13.95
C THR A 113 3.05 23.41 13.85
N GLU A 114 4.14 23.16 14.60
CA GLU A 114 4.76 21.82 14.67
C GLU A 114 3.76 20.73 15.11
N ALA A 115 2.85 21.07 16.03
CA ALA A 115 1.81 20.15 16.46
C ALA A 115 0.81 19.81 15.34
N GLN A 116 0.44 20.80 14.51
CA GLN A 116 -0.44 20.58 13.36
C GLN A 116 0.28 19.80 12.25
N GLU A 117 1.57 20.13 12.02
CA GLU A 117 2.42 19.35 11.09
C GLU A 117 2.48 17.88 11.50
N LYS A 118 2.76 17.61 12.78
CA LYS A 118 2.81 16.24 13.31
C LYS A 118 1.45 15.54 13.21
N ALA A 119 0.36 16.23 13.52
CA ALA A 119 -0.99 15.68 13.42
C ALA A 119 -1.33 15.22 11.98
N LEU A 120 -1.04 16.07 10.98
CA LEU A 120 -1.30 15.72 9.56
C LEU A 120 -0.31 14.71 9.01
N GLN A 121 0.95 14.72 9.50
CA GLN A 121 1.92 13.67 9.21
C GLN A 121 1.42 12.31 9.69
N ASP A 122 1.00 12.19 10.94
CA ASP A 122 0.50 10.94 11.53
C ASP A 122 -0.81 10.50 10.87
N TYR A 123 -1.72 11.44 10.59
CA TYR A 123 -2.92 11.16 9.82
C TYR A 123 -2.59 10.49 8.48
N GLY A 124 -1.68 11.07 7.71
CA GLY A 124 -1.25 10.51 6.41
C GLY A 124 -0.66 9.12 6.55
N ARG A 125 0.24 8.93 7.53
CA ARG A 125 0.85 7.63 7.81
C ARG A 125 -0.19 6.55 8.09
N TYR A 126 -1.12 6.80 9.01
CA TYR A 126 -2.12 5.82 9.40
C TYR A 126 -3.14 5.56 8.29
N LEU A 127 -3.57 6.62 7.58
CA LEU A 127 -4.45 6.48 6.42
C LEU A 127 -3.82 5.62 5.32
N GLY A 128 -2.55 5.86 4.98
CA GLY A 128 -1.84 5.11 3.96
C GLY A 128 -1.64 3.64 4.36
N THR A 129 -1.38 3.37 5.65
CA THR A 129 -1.29 2.01 6.19
C THR A 129 -2.65 1.30 6.09
N ALA A 130 -3.74 1.96 6.52
CA ALA A 130 -5.09 1.41 6.42
C ALA A 130 -5.46 1.13 4.96
N PHE A 131 -5.11 2.04 4.05
CA PHE A 131 -5.38 1.90 2.63
C PHE A 131 -4.74 0.64 2.04
N GLN A 132 -3.45 0.37 2.35
CA GLN A 132 -2.75 -0.81 1.83
C GLN A 132 -3.29 -2.10 2.44
N LEU A 133 -3.57 -2.12 3.75
CA LEU A 133 -4.17 -3.29 4.40
C LEU A 133 -5.49 -3.70 3.74
N VAL A 134 -6.32 -2.73 3.36
CA VAL A 134 -7.58 -3.01 2.64
C VAL A 134 -7.32 -3.47 1.22
N ASP A 135 -6.33 -2.90 0.52
CA ASP A 135 -5.96 -3.34 -0.83
C ASP A 135 -5.58 -4.83 -0.85
N ASP A 136 -4.78 -5.26 0.11
CA ASP A 136 -4.37 -6.65 0.28
C ASP A 136 -5.55 -7.59 0.66
N VAL A 137 -6.54 -7.10 1.42
CA VAL A 137 -7.78 -7.87 1.69
C VAL A 137 -8.63 -7.99 0.45
N LEU A 138 -8.74 -6.92 -0.34
CA LEU A 138 -9.54 -6.91 -1.57
C LEU A 138 -8.99 -7.85 -2.63
N ASP A 139 -7.68 -8.10 -2.67
CA ASP A 139 -7.05 -9.05 -3.58
C ASP A 139 -7.59 -10.47 -3.41
N TYR A 140 -7.97 -10.85 -2.18
CA TYR A 140 -8.56 -12.17 -1.87
C TYR A 140 -10.09 -12.17 -1.77
N SER A 141 -10.74 -11.05 -2.07
CA SER A 141 -12.20 -10.94 -1.99
C SER A 141 -12.87 -11.28 -3.31
N ALA A 142 -14.15 -11.70 -3.24
CA ALA A 142 -14.97 -11.92 -4.44
C ALA A 142 -15.15 -10.65 -5.30
N ASN A 143 -14.84 -9.47 -4.74
CA ASN A 143 -14.91 -8.19 -5.43
C ASN A 143 -13.64 -7.90 -6.28
N ALA A 144 -12.57 -8.70 -6.16
CA ALA A 144 -11.36 -8.51 -6.98
C ALA A 144 -11.69 -8.49 -8.49
N GLN A 145 -12.57 -9.38 -8.95
CA GLN A 145 -13.02 -9.42 -10.34
C GLN A 145 -13.77 -8.15 -10.76
N ALA A 146 -14.55 -7.53 -9.87
CA ALA A 146 -15.23 -6.26 -10.14
C ALA A 146 -14.23 -5.10 -10.27
N LEU A 147 -13.05 -5.22 -9.66
CA LEU A 147 -11.93 -4.28 -9.77
C LEU A 147 -11.05 -4.52 -11.00
N GLY A 148 -11.36 -5.52 -11.83
CA GLY A 148 -10.58 -5.88 -13.02
C GLY A 148 -9.26 -6.58 -12.69
N LYS A 149 -9.13 -7.18 -11.48
CA LYS A 149 -8.03 -8.03 -11.04
C LYS A 149 -8.49 -9.48 -10.96
N ASN A 150 -7.56 -10.40 -11.06
CA ASN A 150 -7.85 -11.79 -10.70
C ASN A 150 -7.75 -11.93 -9.17
N VAL A 151 -8.52 -12.84 -8.60
CA VAL A 151 -8.40 -13.14 -7.17
C VAL A 151 -7.05 -13.77 -6.90
N GLY A 152 -6.32 -13.26 -5.89
CA GLY A 152 -5.03 -13.79 -5.47
C GLY A 152 -3.85 -13.44 -6.38
N ASP A 153 -3.88 -12.28 -7.04
CA ASP A 153 -2.73 -11.80 -7.81
C ASP A 153 -1.49 -11.66 -6.91
N ASP A 154 -1.62 -11.20 -5.66
CA ASP A 154 -0.51 -11.12 -4.70
C ASP A 154 0.10 -12.49 -4.40
N LEU A 155 -0.71 -13.54 -4.26
CA LEU A 155 -0.22 -14.91 -4.09
C LEU A 155 0.49 -15.41 -5.35
N ALA A 156 -0.09 -15.13 -6.54
CA ALA A 156 0.52 -15.51 -7.81
C ALA A 156 1.88 -14.83 -8.00
N GLU A 157 2.08 -13.64 -7.46
CA GLU A 157 3.36 -12.92 -7.46
C GLU A 157 4.28 -13.34 -6.31
N GLY A 158 3.87 -14.28 -5.45
CA GLY A 158 4.65 -14.73 -4.29
C GLY A 158 4.78 -13.71 -3.17
N LYS A 159 3.89 -12.72 -3.12
CA LYS A 159 3.89 -11.65 -2.11
C LYS A 159 3.27 -12.15 -0.80
N PRO A 160 4.02 -12.21 0.32
CA PRO A 160 3.52 -12.66 1.61
C PRO A 160 2.72 -11.55 2.31
N THR A 161 1.47 -11.36 1.91
CA THR A 161 0.58 -10.35 2.48
C THR A 161 -0.03 -10.77 3.82
N LEU A 162 -0.55 -9.83 4.59
CA LEU A 162 -1.03 -10.09 5.96
C LEU A 162 -2.08 -11.20 6.05
N PRO A 163 -3.09 -11.31 5.16
CA PRO A 163 -4.02 -12.42 5.18
C PRO A 163 -3.35 -13.79 5.06
N LEU A 164 -2.38 -13.95 4.15
CA LEU A 164 -1.60 -15.18 3.98
C LEU A 164 -0.79 -15.51 5.22
N LEU A 165 -0.04 -14.54 5.74
CA LEU A 165 0.78 -14.70 6.94
C LEU A 165 -0.05 -15.08 8.16
N HIS A 166 -1.24 -14.50 8.31
CA HIS A 166 -2.16 -14.84 9.39
C HIS A 166 -2.68 -16.27 9.25
N ALA A 167 -3.15 -16.66 8.06
CA ALA A 167 -3.65 -17.99 7.78
C ALA A 167 -2.57 -19.07 8.02
N MET A 168 -1.35 -18.83 7.54
CA MET A 168 -0.21 -19.74 7.74
C MET A 168 0.14 -19.94 9.21
N ARG A 169 0.07 -18.88 10.04
CA ARG A 169 0.42 -18.95 11.48
C ARG A 169 -0.65 -19.59 12.33
N HIS A 170 -1.92 -19.53 11.93
CA HIS A 170 -3.05 -20.05 12.70
C HIS A 170 -3.56 -21.38 12.18
N GLY A 171 -3.15 -21.79 10.98
CA GLY A 171 -3.45 -23.07 10.38
C GLY A 171 -2.76 -24.24 11.10
N ASN A 172 -3.33 -25.44 10.93
CA ASN A 172 -2.65 -26.67 11.32
C ASN A 172 -1.39 -26.90 10.45
N ALA A 173 -0.57 -27.92 10.80
CA ALA A 173 0.70 -28.18 10.11
C ALA A 173 0.54 -28.39 8.58
N GLN A 174 -0.56 -29.03 8.14
CA GLN A 174 -0.82 -29.27 6.73
C GLN A 174 -1.21 -27.97 6.01
N GLN A 175 -2.10 -27.19 6.60
CA GLN A 175 -2.52 -25.89 6.09
C GLN A 175 -1.34 -24.89 6.00
N ALA A 176 -0.52 -24.85 7.05
CA ALA A 176 0.68 -24.01 7.08
C ALA A 176 1.68 -24.42 5.98
N ALA A 177 1.88 -25.74 5.77
CA ALA A 177 2.76 -26.25 4.72
C ALA A 177 2.25 -25.89 3.31
N LEU A 178 0.94 -25.98 3.07
CA LEU A 178 0.32 -25.62 1.80
C LEU A 178 0.52 -24.13 1.48
N ILE A 179 0.21 -23.25 2.43
CA ILE A 179 0.38 -21.78 2.23
C ILE A 179 1.86 -21.44 2.06
N ARG A 180 2.75 -22.08 2.82
CA ARG A 180 4.20 -21.94 2.67
C ARG A 180 4.64 -22.29 1.26
N GLU A 181 4.25 -23.46 0.75
CA GLU A 181 4.59 -23.90 -0.59
C GLU A 181 4.03 -22.96 -1.66
N ALA A 182 2.80 -22.47 -1.48
CA ALA A 182 2.18 -21.52 -2.38
C ALA A 182 2.96 -20.19 -2.46
N ILE A 183 3.47 -19.67 -1.32
CA ILE A 183 4.33 -18.48 -1.28
C ILE A 183 5.69 -18.77 -1.92
N GLU A 184 6.36 -19.86 -1.54
CA GLU A 184 7.72 -20.20 -2.02
C GLU A 184 7.78 -20.39 -3.53
N GLN A 185 6.74 -20.98 -4.11
CA GLN A 185 6.74 -21.30 -5.53
C GLN A 185 6.22 -20.15 -6.41
N GLY A 186 5.36 -19.28 -5.86
CA GLY A 186 4.68 -18.24 -6.63
C GLY A 186 3.91 -18.80 -7.84
N GLY A 187 3.10 -18.01 -8.51
CA GLY A 187 2.49 -18.37 -9.79
C GLY A 187 1.42 -19.48 -9.77
N LYS A 188 1.26 -20.20 -8.68
CA LYS A 188 0.29 -21.31 -8.56
C LYS A 188 -1.10 -20.77 -8.22
N ARG A 189 -1.85 -20.42 -9.26
CA ARG A 189 -3.29 -20.11 -9.09
C ARG A 189 -4.13 -21.36 -8.80
N GLU A 190 -3.57 -22.55 -8.98
CA GLU A 190 -4.26 -23.83 -8.77
C GLU A 190 -4.65 -24.03 -7.30
N ASP A 191 -3.86 -23.50 -6.37
CA ASP A 191 -4.07 -23.66 -4.93
C ASP A 191 -4.95 -22.52 -4.33
N ILE A 192 -5.37 -21.54 -5.13
CA ILE A 192 -6.07 -20.34 -4.60
C ILE A 192 -7.34 -20.69 -3.83
N ASP A 193 -8.13 -21.65 -4.34
CA ASP A 193 -9.39 -22.02 -3.70
C ASP A 193 -9.14 -22.65 -2.32
N GLU A 194 -8.09 -23.47 -2.18
CA GLU A 194 -7.72 -24.09 -0.91
C GLU A 194 -7.15 -23.06 0.07
N VAL A 195 -6.32 -22.14 -0.42
CA VAL A 195 -5.79 -21.02 0.38
C VAL A 195 -6.93 -20.13 0.89
N LEU A 196 -7.92 -19.80 0.03
CA LEU A 196 -9.10 -19.02 0.43
C LEU A 196 -9.95 -19.78 1.48
N ALA A 197 -10.11 -21.09 1.35
CA ALA A 197 -10.80 -21.89 2.34
C ALA A 197 -10.10 -21.85 3.71
N ILE A 198 -8.77 -21.94 3.74
CA ILE A 198 -7.96 -21.82 4.96
C ILE A 198 -8.08 -20.41 5.55
N MET A 199 -8.01 -19.36 4.72
CA MET A 199 -8.21 -17.99 5.17
C MET A 199 -9.58 -17.78 5.81
N ALA A 200 -10.63 -18.37 5.22
CA ALA A 200 -12.00 -18.29 5.73
C ALA A 200 -12.14 -19.02 7.08
N GLU A 201 -11.55 -20.23 7.20
CA GLU A 201 -11.56 -21.01 8.45
C GLU A 201 -10.95 -20.23 9.61
N HIS A 202 -9.81 -19.57 9.35
CA HIS A 202 -9.05 -18.81 10.36
C HIS A 202 -9.41 -17.33 10.42
N LYS A 203 -10.43 -16.87 9.66
CA LYS A 203 -10.89 -15.47 9.62
C LYS A 203 -9.75 -14.48 9.31
N SER A 204 -8.87 -14.86 8.40
CA SER A 204 -7.66 -14.08 8.12
C SER A 204 -7.94 -12.75 7.44
N LEU A 205 -8.97 -12.69 6.59
CA LEU A 205 -9.43 -11.43 5.99
C LEU A 205 -10.04 -10.52 7.05
N ASP A 206 -10.84 -11.07 8.00
CA ASP A 206 -11.40 -10.29 9.11
C ASP A 206 -10.28 -9.71 10.00
N TYR A 207 -9.24 -10.50 10.26
CA TYR A 207 -8.08 -10.03 11.01
C TYR A 207 -7.42 -8.84 10.32
N ALA A 208 -7.07 -8.96 9.05
CA ALA A 208 -6.43 -7.89 8.30
C ALA A 208 -7.33 -6.64 8.17
N MET A 209 -8.64 -6.84 7.96
CA MET A 209 -9.62 -5.75 7.92
C MET A 209 -9.74 -5.04 9.28
N ASN A 210 -9.70 -5.76 10.40
CA ASN A 210 -9.71 -5.15 11.72
C ASN A 210 -8.43 -4.34 11.97
N ARG A 211 -7.26 -4.82 11.53
CA ARG A 211 -6.01 -4.05 11.56
C ARG A 211 -6.14 -2.76 10.75
N ALA A 212 -6.75 -2.82 9.55
CA ALA A 212 -7.01 -1.63 8.74
C ALA A 212 -7.92 -0.61 9.46
N LYS A 213 -8.99 -1.07 10.10
CA LYS A 213 -9.91 -0.21 10.88
C LYS A 213 -9.21 0.45 12.08
N GLU A 214 -8.32 -0.29 12.76
CA GLU A 214 -7.51 0.28 13.84
C GLU A 214 -6.60 1.41 13.34
N GLU A 215 -5.96 1.23 12.19
CA GLU A 215 -5.13 2.27 11.58
C GLU A 215 -5.97 3.48 11.13
N ALA A 216 -7.14 3.26 10.53
CA ALA A 216 -8.07 4.34 10.17
C ALA A 216 -8.52 5.15 11.42
N GLN A 217 -8.80 4.46 12.54
CA GLN A 217 -9.14 5.14 13.79
C GLN A 217 -7.96 5.98 14.32
N LYS A 218 -6.73 5.46 14.28
CA LYS A 218 -5.53 6.23 14.64
C LYS A 218 -5.36 7.48 13.76
N ALA A 219 -5.71 7.39 12.46
CA ALA A 219 -5.70 8.57 11.59
C ALA A 219 -6.70 9.63 12.07
N VAL A 220 -7.92 9.24 12.42
CA VAL A 220 -8.93 10.15 12.97
C VAL A 220 -8.46 10.77 14.27
N ASP A 221 -7.91 9.97 15.19
CA ASP A 221 -7.41 10.43 16.49
C ASP A 221 -6.24 11.42 16.34
N ALA A 222 -5.36 11.20 15.37
CA ALA A 222 -4.20 12.07 15.11
C ALA A 222 -4.62 13.53 14.82
N ILE A 223 -5.74 13.73 14.13
CA ILE A 223 -6.24 15.08 13.79
C ILE A 223 -7.28 15.62 14.79
N ALA A 224 -7.52 14.94 15.90
CA ALA A 224 -8.52 15.36 16.89
C ALA A 224 -8.27 16.79 17.40
N MET A 225 -6.99 17.19 17.54
CA MET A 225 -6.59 18.51 18.02
C MET A 225 -6.82 19.65 17.01
N LEU A 226 -7.06 19.35 15.74
CA LEU A 226 -7.32 20.37 14.73
C LEU A 226 -8.69 21.03 14.95
N PRO A 227 -8.86 22.33 14.62
CA PRO A 227 -10.13 23.02 14.73
C PRO A 227 -11.22 22.32 13.91
N ASP A 228 -12.45 22.35 14.40
CA ASP A 228 -13.59 21.83 13.67
C ASP A 228 -13.84 22.63 12.40
N SER A 229 -13.95 21.91 11.29
CA SER A 229 -14.19 22.48 9.97
C SER A 229 -14.73 21.41 9.03
N ASP A 230 -15.24 21.82 7.88
CA ASP A 230 -15.69 20.87 6.85
C ASP A 230 -14.51 20.10 6.26
N TYR A 231 -13.31 20.69 6.24
CA TYR A 231 -12.09 20.00 5.82
C TYR A 231 -11.69 18.88 6.80
N LYS A 232 -11.76 19.14 8.12
CA LYS A 232 -11.52 18.08 9.13
C LYS A 232 -12.54 16.97 9.02
N LYS A 233 -13.83 17.29 8.83
CA LYS A 233 -14.88 16.30 8.60
C LYS A 233 -14.61 15.47 7.34
N ALA A 234 -14.16 16.11 6.25
CA ALA A 234 -13.79 15.41 5.02
C ALA A 234 -12.61 14.45 5.24
N LEU A 235 -11.58 14.85 5.99
CA LEU A 235 -10.47 13.95 6.35
C LEU A 235 -10.95 12.75 7.19
N ILE A 236 -11.82 12.99 8.19
CA ILE A 236 -12.42 11.90 8.98
C ILE A 236 -13.23 10.97 8.08
N SER A 237 -14.06 11.51 7.19
CA SER A 237 -14.84 10.71 6.25
C SER A 237 -13.95 9.90 5.30
N LEU A 238 -12.83 10.47 4.84
CA LEU A 238 -11.86 9.80 3.98
C LEU A 238 -11.21 8.61 4.70
N ALA A 239 -10.86 8.77 5.99
CA ALA A 239 -10.29 7.69 6.78
C ALA A 239 -11.26 6.49 6.89
N TYR A 240 -12.53 6.74 7.18
CA TYR A 240 -13.53 5.68 7.22
C TYR A 240 -13.83 5.09 5.83
N LEU A 241 -13.94 5.94 4.80
CA LEU A 241 -14.14 5.47 3.43
C LEU A 241 -13.02 4.55 2.96
N SER A 242 -11.78 4.79 3.41
CA SER A 242 -10.64 3.94 3.03
C SER A 242 -10.78 2.48 3.49
N VAL A 243 -11.54 2.23 4.56
CA VAL A 243 -11.77 0.89 5.13
C VAL A 243 -13.16 0.32 4.84
N ASP A 244 -14.05 1.14 4.28
CA ASP A 244 -15.40 0.72 3.86
C ASP A 244 -15.50 0.49 2.34
N ARG A 245 -14.36 0.45 1.64
CA ARG A 245 -14.32 0.19 0.20
C ARG A 245 -14.81 -1.23 -0.09
N ASN A 246 -15.85 -1.32 -0.91
CA ASN A 246 -16.40 -2.58 -1.43
C ASN A 246 -16.15 -2.73 -2.94
N TYR A 247 -15.26 -1.92 -3.50
CA TYR A 247 -14.97 -1.82 -4.93
C TYR A 247 -13.48 -1.50 -5.16
#